data_7fe79bfd5733afe21ca2228a3462c76e
#
_entry.id   7fe79bfd5733afe21ca2228a3462c76e
#
_cell.length_a   1.000
_cell.length_b   1.000
_cell.length_c   1.000
_cell.angle_alpha   90.00
_cell.angle_beta   90.00
_cell.angle_gamma   90.00
#
_symmetry.space_group_name_H-M   'P 1'
#
loop_
_entity.id
_entity.type
_entity.pdbx_description
1 polymer ?
#
loop_
_entity_poly.entity_id
_entity_poly.type
_entity_poly.pdbx_seq_one_letter_code
_entity_poly.pdbx_strand_id
1 'polypeptide(L)'
;MHFKTEKSYVSADIRWETVIFAGIMRCGLFSYIGCAAMLLLGYLPVWADGGRTGLLAVSPVAILLSENGAASEENVSISPDDTYTGAAPLEFRFMWRDEDSGEPSDETANFRYEWNFSRDAAFNDIFLTRFDAETIYSFQESGMFYVRLTMTDVETEATNTSGTFMIRITESELKVPNAFSPNGDGVNDVFRVKHKSLVRFNAYIFNRWGQELYRWGLQNIDAGWDGTAHGKNVPEGVYFIVVEAEGADGVNYKIKSDINILR
;
A
#
# COMPACT_ATOMS: atom_id res chain seq x y z
N MET A 1 15.31 34.90 39.70
CA MET A 1 16.15 33.69 39.79
C MET A 1 16.01 32.92 38.50
N HIS A 2 17.01 33.07 37.61
CA HIS A 2 17.06 32.41 36.31
C HIS A 2 17.74 31.05 36.49
N PHE A 3 17.11 30.00 35.96
CA PHE A 3 17.84 28.76 35.65
C PHE A 3 17.75 28.47 34.16
N LYS A 4 18.89 28.65 33.51
CA LYS A 4 19.22 28.26 32.16
C LYS A 4 19.73 26.83 32.20
N THR A 5 19.09 25.89 31.53
CA THR A 5 19.65 24.55 31.29
C THR A 5 20.17 24.47 29.86
N GLU A 6 21.47 24.43 29.74
CA GLU A 6 22.19 24.11 28.51
C GLU A 6 22.04 22.63 28.17
N LYS A 7 21.64 22.32 26.95
CA LYS A 7 21.75 20.98 26.37
C LYS A 7 23.07 20.90 25.60
N SER A 8 24.02 20.12 26.13
CA SER A 8 25.24 19.75 25.43
C SER A 8 24.96 18.73 24.34
N TYR A 9 25.29 19.08 23.10
CA TYR A 9 25.39 18.17 21.98
C TYR A 9 26.71 17.41 22.07
N VAL A 10 26.64 16.08 22.19
CA VAL A 10 27.79 15.20 22.02
C VAL A 10 27.86 14.84 20.53
N SER A 11 28.87 15.41 19.87
CA SER A 11 29.28 15.03 18.52
C SER A 11 30.06 13.72 18.61
N ALA A 12 29.57 12.66 18.02
CA ALA A 12 30.30 11.42 17.82
C ALA A 12 30.96 11.42 16.46
N ASP A 13 32.22 11.79 16.40
CA ASP A 13 33.08 11.59 15.23
C ASP A 13 33.30 10.09 14.99
N ILE A 14 32.72 9.55 13.93
CA ILE A 14 33.05 8.20 13.44
C ILE A 14 34.22 8.32 12.47
N ARG A 15 35.36 7.94 12.93
CA ARG A 15 36.61 7.84 12.16
C ARG A 15 36.59 6.53 11.38
N TRP A 16 36.60 6.60 10.05
CA TRP A 16 36.81 5.44 9.18
C TRP A 16 38.29 5.07 9.15
N GLU A 17 38.67 3.99 9.79
CA GLU A 17 39.98 3.39 9.60
C GLU A 17 39.95 2.44 8.39
N THR A 18 40.73 2.79 7.40
CA THR A 18 41.00 1.99 6.20
C THR A 18 41.87 0.82 6.57
N VAL A 19 41.32 -0.39 6.60
CA VAL A 19 42.13 -1.61 6.79
C VAL A 19 42.63 -2.07 5.41
N ILE A 20 43.91 -1.81 5.15
CA ILE A 20 44.61 -2.35 3.98
C ILE A 20 45.10 -3.76 4.34
N PHE A 21 44.50 -4.79 3.78
CA PHE A 21 45.03 -6.15 3.83
C PHE A 21 46.02 -6.36 2.70
N ALA A 22 47.33 -6.32 3.09
CA ALA A 22 48.42 -6.74 2.21
C ALA A 22 48.52 -8.28 2.27
N GLY A 23 47.96 -8.97 1.26
CA GLY A 23 48.18 -10.39 1.05
C GLY A 23 49.47 -10.63 0.29
N ILE A 24 50.49 -11.15 0.99
CA ILE A 24 51.78 -11.56 0.41
C ILE A 24 51.58 -12.84 -0.38
N MET A 25 51.65 -12.73 -1.70
CA MET A 25 51.71 -13.91 -2.59
C MET A 25 53.17 -14.29 -2.84
N ARG A 26 53.59 -15.44 -2.30
CA ARG A 26 54.88 -16.07 -2.58
C ARG A 26 54.92 -16.52 -4.03
N CYS A 27 55.82 -15.92 -4.76
CA CYS A 27 56.17 -16.34 -6.13
C CYS A 27 57.14 -17.55 -6.07
N GLY A 28 56.67 -18.70 -6.58
CA GLY A 28 57.51 -19.86 -6.83
C GLY A 28 58.01 -19.84 -8.30
N LEU A 29 59.31 -19.85 -8.43
CA LEU A 29 60.02 -20.01 -9.73
C LEU A 29 59.60 -21.29 -10.41
N PHE A 30 59.19 -21.22 -11.70
CA PHE A 30 59.53 -22.26 -12.70
C PHE A 30 59.49 -21.70 -14.12
N SER A 31 60.68 -21.71 -14.69
CA SER A 31 61.03 -22.01 -16.09
C SER A 31 60.60 -21.11 -17.26
N TYR A 32 61.59 -20.31 -17.68
CA TYR A 32 61.72 -19.83 -19.05
C TYR A 32 61.76 -21.01 -20.01
N ILE A 33 60.89 -21.08 -21.03
CA ILE A 33 61.09 -21.53 -22.41
C ILE A 33 59.77 -21.33 -23.15
N GLY A 34 59.77 -20.55 -24.22
CA GLY A 34 58.62 -20.50 -25.14
C GLY A 34 58.20 -19.11 -25.59
N CYS A 35 59.15 -18.23 -25.84
CA CYS A 35 58.87 -16.98 -26.51
C CYS A 35 59.45 -17.02 -27.92
N ALA A 36 58.67 -17.46 -28.90
CA ALA A 36 58.84 -17.09 -30.34
C ALA A 36 57.77 -17.80 -31.19
N ALA A 37 57.10 -17.01 -31.97
CA ALA A 37 56.18 -17.37 -33.06
C ALA A 37 54.68 -17.31 -32.74
N MET A 38 54.12 -16.07 -32.73
CA MET A 38 52.83 -15.77 -33.34
C MET A 38 52.62 -14.24 -33.43
N LEU A 39 53.48 -13.63 -34.25
CA LEU A 39 53.18 -12.36 -34.88
C LEU A 39 52.68 -12.71 -36.29
N LEU A 40 51.42 -12.44 -36.57
CA LEU A 40 50.74 -12.25 -37.84
C LEU A 40 49.38 -12.99 -37.90
N LEU A 41 48.45 -12.54 -37.12
CA LEU A 41 47.05 -12.53 -37.50
C LEU A 41 46.42 -11.43 -36.61
N GLY A 42 46.03 -10.33 -37.29
CA GLY A 42 45.46 -9.17 -36.62
C GLY A 42 44.13 -9.49 -35.93
N TYR A 43 44.24 -9.92 -34.70
CA TYR A 43 43.13 -9.81 -33.79
C TYR A 43 43.13 -8.40 -33.22
N LEU A 44 42.38 -7.51 -33.88
CA LEU A 44 41.90 -6.33 -33.19
C LEU A 44 41.15 -6.83 -31.95
N PRO A 45 41.44 -6.31 -30.75
CA PRO A 45 40.52 -6.54 -29.64
C PRO A 45 39.21 -5.93 -30.11
N VAL A 46 38.23 -6.78 -30.40
CA VAL A 46 36.84 -6.37 -30.36
C VAL A 46 36.65 -5.91 -28.90
N TRP A 47 36.66 -4.60 -28.72
CA TRP A 47 36.07 -4.04 -27.55
C TRP A 47 34.64 -4.57 -27.61
N ALA A 48 34.36 -5.65 -26.90
CA ALA A 48 32.98 -5.99 -26.55
C ALA A 48 32.46 -4.74 -25.87
N ASP A 49 31.73 -3.95 -26.66
CA ASP A 49 30.84 -2.95 -26.14
C ASP A 49 30.10 -3.67 -25.02
N GLY A 50 30.32 -3.20 -23.80
CA GLY A 50 29.70 -3.82 -22.65
C GLY A 50 28.19 -3.64 -22.75
N GLY A 51 27.62 -4.38 -23.71
CA GLY A 51 26.18 -4.52 -23.84
C GLY A 51 25.71 -4.98 -22.46
N ARG A 52 24.93 -4.16 -21.81
CA ARG A 52 24.19 -4.47 -20.60
C ARG A 52 23.33 -5.71 -20.88
N THR A 53 23.94 -6.89 -20.83
CA THR A 53 23.22 -8.18 -20.78
C THR A 53 22.83 -8.50 -19.34
N GLY A 54 22.70 -7.48 -18.49
CA GLY A 54 22.12 -7.61 -17.19
C GLY A 54 20.61 -7.65 -17.35
N LEU A 55 19.98 -8.81 -17.07
CA LEU A 55 18.55 -8.82 -16.78
C LEU A 55 18.30 -7.69 -15.79
N LEU A 56 17.49 -6.69 -16.19
CA LEU A 56 17.07 -5.64 -15.30
C LEU A 56 16.36 -6.28 -14.10
N ALA A 57 16.85 -6.00 -12.89
CA ALA A 57 16.13 -6.39 -11.70
C ALA A 57 14.79 -5.64 -11.70
N VAL A 58 13.68 -6.37 -11.68
CA VAL A 58 12.35 -5.78 -11.64
C VAL A 58 11.92 -5.68 -10.17
N SER A 59 12.10 -4.50 -9.58
CA SER A 59 11.77 -4.21 -8.18
C SER A 59 10.61 -3.22 -8.09
N PRO A 60 9.36 -3.67 -8.36
CA PRO A 60 8.20 -2.81 -8.21
C PRO A 60 7.91 -2.52 -6.75
N VAL A 61 7.15 -1.47 -6.50
CA VAL A 61 6.63 -1.09 -5.18
C VAL A 61 5.14 -0.84 -5.26
N ALA A 62 4.41 -1.19 -4.21
CA ALA A 62 3.01 -0.81 -4.06
C ALA A 62 2.86 0.16 -2.90
N ILE A 63 2.22 1.30 -3.14
CA ILE A 63 1.99 2.38 -2.18
C ILE A 63 0.52 2.40 -1.81
N LEU A 64 0.23 2.30 -0.51
CA LEU A 64 -1.13 2.40 0.01
C LEU A 64 -1.64 3.83 -0.16
N LEU A 65 -2.78 3.99 -0.84
CA LEU A 65 -3.45 5.28 -1.02
C LEU A 65 -4.61 5.47 -0.05
N SER A 66 -5.42 4.42 0.15
CA SER A 66 -6.54 4.46 1.08
C SER A 66 -6.90 3.07 1.61
N GLU A 67 -7.43 3.03 2.83
CA GLU A 67 -7.94 1.83 3.49
C GLU A 67 -9.26 2.13 4.17
N ASN A 68 -10.25 1.23 4.03
CA ASN A 68 -11.58 1.32 4.65
C ASN A 68 -12.30 2.66 4.35
N GLY A 69 -11.98 3.25 3.19
CA GLY A 69 -12.52 4.54 2.74
C GLY A 69 -11.82 5.78 3.31
N ALA A 70 -10.82 5.62 4.18
CA ALA A 70 -9.99 6.71 4.68
C ALA A 70 -8.67 6.80 3.89
N ALA A 71 -8.23 8.01 3.55
CA ALA A 71 -6.94 8.24 2.93
C ALA A 71 -5.81 7.81 3.88
N SER A 72 -4.75 7.20 3.33
CA SER A 72 -3.56 6.87 4.12
C SER A 72 -2.80 8.16 4.45
N GLU A 73 -2.59 8.42 5.74
CA GLU A 73 -1.77 9.55 6.21
C GLU A 73 -0.26 9.23 6.16
N GLU A 74 0.09 7.95 6.12
CA GLU A 74 1.45 7.46 6.02
C GLU A 74 1.71 6.90 4.62
N ASN A 75 2.92 7.12 4.09
CA ASN A 75 3.37 6.50 2.85
C ASN A 75 3.74 5.02 3.11
N VAL A 76 2.74 4.19 3.42
CA VAL A 76 2.95 2.75 3.57
C VAL A 76 3.26 2.18 2.20
N SER A 77 4.45 1.62 2.05
CA SER A 77 4.86 0.92 0.84
C SER A 77 5.19 -0.53 1.17
N ILE A 78 4.83 -1.41 0.25
CA ILE A 78 5.14 -2.85 0.33
C ILE A 78 6.00 -3.24 -0.86
N SER A 79 6.89 -4.19 -0.63
CA SER A 79 7.74 -4.80 -1.65
C SER A 79 7.13 -6.13 -2.14
N PRO A 80 7.56 -6.63 -3.31
CA PRO A 80 7.22 -7.99 -3.72
C PRO A 80 7.59 -9.01 -2.65
N ASP A 81 6.79 -10.08 -2.56
CA ASP A 81 6.85 -11.17 -1.58
C ASP A 81 6.42 -10.80 -0.16
N ASP A 82 6.07 -9.53 0.08
CA ASP A 82 5.41 -9.08 1.30
C ASP A 82 3.90 -9.33 1.24
N THR A 83 3.30 -9.53 2.43
CA THR A 83 1.85 -9.65 2.59
C THR A 83 1.31 -8.43 3.34
N TYR A 84 0.40 -7.71 2.70
CA TYR A 84 -0.39 -6.68 3.36
C TYR A 84 -1.76 -7.21 3.73
N THR A 85 -2.25 -6.88 4.94
CA THR A 85 -3.61 -7.25 5.38
C THR A 85 -4.36 -5.98 5.76
N GLY A 86 -5.45 -5.71 5.08
CA GLY A 86 -6.24 -4.49 5.29
C GLY A 86 -7.75 -4.70 5.13
N ALA A 87 -8.48 -3.60 5.30
CA ALA A 87 -9.93 -3.54 5.17
C ALA A 87 -10.34 -2.91 3.84
N ALA A 88 -11.37 -3.46 3.19
CA ALA A 88 -11.94 -2.90 1.96
C ALA A 88 -12.77 -1.61 2.23
N PRO A 89 -12.88 -0.68 1.25
CA PRO A 89 -12.07 -0.64 0.04
C PRO A 89 -10.60 -0.35 0.35
N LEU A 90 -9.69 -1.06 -0.28
CA LEU A 90 -8.25 -0.93 -0.08
C LEU A 90 -7.61 -0.57 -1.41
N GLU A 91 -7.01 0.62 -1.51
CA GLU A 91 -6.48 1.16 -2.74
C GLU A 91 -4.96 1.25 -2.71
N PHE A 92 -4.32 0.66 -3.70
CA PHE A 92 -2.89 0.72 -3.92
C PHE A 92 -2.55 1.35 -5.27
N ARG A 93 -1.43 2.07 -5.28
CA ARG A 93 -0.69 2.47 -6.47
C ARG A 93 0.48 1.51 -6.64
N PHE A 94 0.53 0.80 -7.74
CA PHE A 94 1.63 -0.09 -8.14
C PHE A 94 2.49 0.63 -9.16
N MET A 95 3.80 0.65 -8.94
CA MET A 95 4.77 1.30 -9.82
C MET A 95 6.11 0.57 -9.81
N TRP A 96 6.84 0.68 -10.90
CA TRP A 96 8.22 0.26 -10.95
C TRP A 96 9.14 1.42 -10.59
N ARG A 97 10.20 1.15 -9.85
CA ARG A 97 11.27 2.08 -9.56
C ARG A 97 12.59 1.48 -9.99
N ASP A 98 13.44 2.29 -10.57
CA ASP A 98 14.83 1.93 -10.80
C ASP A 98 15.57 1.93 -9.45
N GLU A 99 16.30 0.85 -9.14
CA GLU A 99 17.05 0.71 -7.89
C GLU A 99 18.17 1.77 -7.76
N ASP A 100 18.74 2.23 -8.88
CA ASP A 100 19.84 3.19 -8.88
C ASP A 100 19.40 4.64 -8.75
N SER A 101 18.26 5.02 -9.27
CA SER A 101 17.77 6.41 -9.28
C SER A 101 16.68 6.70 -8.25
N GLY A 102 15.93 5.68 -7.82
CA GLY A 102 14.76 5.85 -6.95
C GLY A 102 13.59 6.60 -7.58
N GLU A 103 13.77 7.09 -8.80
CA GLU A 103 12.78 7.80 -9.61
C GLU A 103 12.32 6.88 -10.76
N PRO A 104 11.11 7.10 -11.30
CA PRO A 104 10.72 6.49 -12.56
C PRO A 104 11.73 6.95 -13.63
N SER A 105 12.55 6.04 -14.15
CA SER A 105 13.57 6.43 -15.12
C SER A 105 12.92 6.89 -16.43
N ASP A 106 13.39 8.01 -17.00
CA ASP A 106 13.02 8.44 -18.36
C ASP A 106 13.47 7.42 -19.45
N GLU A 107 14.30 6.46 -19.08
CA GLU A 107 14.69 5.32 -19.93
C GLU A 107 13.59 4.27 -20.10
N THR A 108 12.40 4.48 -19.52
CA THR A 108 11.23 3.58 -19.60
C THR A 108 10.66 3.44 -21.02
N ALA A 109 11.15 4.21 -22.00
CA ALA A 109 10.62 4.22 -23.36
C ALA A 109 10.74 2.88 -24.10
N ASN A 110 11.62 1.97 -23.64
CA ASN A 110 11.91 0.71 -24.31
C ASN A 110 11.31 -0.52 -23.62
N PHE A 111 10.42 -0.33 -22.60
CA PHE A 111 9.80 -1.44 -21.90
C PHE A 111 8.28 -1.49 -22.11
N ARG A 112 7.77 -2.71 -22.28
CA ARG A 112 6.35 -3.03 -22.13
C ARG A 112 6.11 -3.54 -20.72
N TYR A 113 5.12 -3.00 -20.06
CA TYR A 113 4.70 -3.36 -18.72
C TYR A 113 3.44 -4.23 -18.79
N GLU A 114 3.38 -5.25 -17.96
CA GLU A 114 2.20 -6.09 -17.80
C GLU A 114 1.98 -6.39 -16.32
N TRP A 115 1.02 -5.70 -15.71
CA TRP A 115 0.57 -5.95 -14.35
C TRP A 115 -0.55 -6.97 -14.39
N ASN A 116 -0.34 -8.12 -13.77
CA ASN A 116 -1.34 -9.16 -13.63
C ASN A 116 -1.87 -9.21 -12.21
N PHE A 117 -3.20 -9.14 -12.07
CA PHE A 117 -3.94 -9.26 -10.82
C PHE A 117 -4.67 -10.59 -10.82
N SER A 118 -4.42 -11.45 -9.83
CA SER A 118 -4.96 -12.80 -9.75
C SER A 118 -5.59 -13.08 -8.39
N ARG A 119 -6.57 -14.01 -8.39
CA ARG A 119 -7.14 -14.56 -7.16
C ARG A 119 -6.38 -15.79 -6.65
N ASP A 120 -5.47 -16.33 -7.43
CA ASP A 120 -4.62 -17.47 -7.02
C ASP A 120 -3.12 -17.18 -7.22
N ALA A 121 -2.29 -17.78 -6.37
CA ALA A 121 -0.85 -17.57 -6.36
C ALA A 121 -0.13 -18.10 -7.62
N ALA A 122 -0.75 -19.00 -8.37
CA ALA A 122 -0.20 -19.57 -9.61
C ALA A 122 -0.56 -18.73 -10.85
N PHE A 123 -1.38 -17.67 -10.67
CA PHE A 123 -1.86 -16.80 -11.73
C PHE A 123 -2.66 -17.55 -12.82
N ASN A 124 -3.46 -18.55 -12.42
CA ASN A 124 -4.40 -19.21 -13.32
C ASN A 124 -5.75 -18.47 -13.38
N ASP A 125 -6.11 -17.71 -12.33
CA ASP A 125 -7.32 -16.90 -12.23
C ASP A 125 -6.98 -15.40 -12.28
N ILE A 126 -6.43 -14.94 -13.42
CA ILE A 126 -6.14 -13.54 -13.67
C ILE A 126 -7.47 -12.82 -13.99
N PHE A 127 -7.89 -11.91 -13.13
CA PHE A 127 -9.13 -11.15 -13.32
C PHE A 127 -8.92 -9.74 -13.91
N LEU A 128 -7.66 -9.24 -13.91
CA LEU A 128 -7.32 -7.94 -14.46
C LEU A 128 -5.87 -7.92 -14.95
N THR A 129 -5.64 -7.31 -16.11
CA THR A 129 -4.31 -6.99 -16.64
C THR A 129 -4.24 -5.50 -16.98
N ARG A 130 -3.12 -4.85 -16.65
CA ARG A 130 -2.81 -3.45 -16.97
C ARG A 130 -1.46 -3.37 -17.67
N PHE A 131 -1.28 -2.36 -18.55
CA PHE A 131 -0.09 -2.22 -19.39
C PHE A 131 0.65 -0.90 -19.19
N ASP A 132 0.23 -0.09 -18.24
CA ASP A 132 0.87 1.17 -17.91
C ASP A 132 2.06 0.94 -16.97
N ALA A 133 3.07 1.84 -17.00
CA ALA A 133 4.21 1.78 -16.07
C ALA A 133 3.79 1.92 -14.60
N GLU A 134 2.70 2.65 -14.38
CA GLU A 134 2.06 2.84 -13.07
C GLU A 134 0.57 2.49 -13.19
N THR A 135 0.02 1.80 -12.20
CA THR A 135 -1.41 1.48 -12.15
C THR A 135 -1.97 1.61 -10.74
N ILE A 136 -3.24 2.04 -10.66
CA ILE A 136 -3.97 2.12 -9.40
C ILE A 136 -5.10 1.10 -9.41
N TYR A 137 -5.26 0.38 -8.30
CA TYR A 137 -6.35 -0.57 -8.13
C TYR A 137 -6.93 -0.52 -6.72
N SER A 138 -8.27 -0.55 -6.64
CA SER A 138 -9.04 -0.60 -5.40
C SER A 138 -9.65 -1.99 -5.21
N PHE A 139 -9.19 -2.70 -4.19
CA PHE A 139 -9.71 -4.01 -3.80
C PHE A 139 -10.99 -3.82 -2.99
N GLN A 140 -12.10 -4.34 -3.51
CA GLN A 140 -13.44 -4.21 -2.91
C GLN A 140 -14.03 -5.55 -2.44
N GLU A 141 -13.38 -6.66 -2.77
CA GLU A 141 -13.81 -8.01 -2.36
C GLU A 141 -12.87 -8.54 -1.28
N SER A 142 -13.43 -9.27 -0.29
CA SER A 142 -12.61 -9.96 0.71
C SER A 142 -11.90 -11.18 0.09
N GLY A 143 -10.74 -11.53 0.64
CA GLY A 143 -9.96 -12.67 0.15
C GLY A 143 -8.47 -12.37 -0.01
N MET A 144 -7.79 -13.26 -0.70
CA MET A 144 -6.38 -13.10 -1.09
C MET A 144 -6.28 -12.69 -2.55
N PHE A 145 -5.45 -11.70 -2.80
CA PHE A 145 -5.12 -11.23 -4.14
C PHE A 145 -3.62 -11.23 -4.33
N TYR A 146 -3.20 -11.48 -5.56
CA TYR A 146 -1.82 -11.59 -5.97
C TYR A 146 -1.58 -10.64 -7.14
N VAL A 147 -0.54 -9.82 -7.04
CA VAL A 147 -0.18 -8.86 -8.10
C VAL A 147 1.28 -9.04 -8.45
N ARG A 148 1.61 -9.08 -9.73
CA ARG A 148 2.99 -9.11 -10.21
C ARG A 148 3.16 -8.28 -11.47
N LEU A 149 4.36 -7.78 -11.66
CA LEU A 149 4.78 -7.06 -12.84
C LEU A 149 5.63 -7.97 -13.73
N THR A 150 5.32 -8.01 -15.01
CA THR A 150 6.18 -8.55 -16.05
C THR A 150 6.63 -7.38 -16.94
N MET A 151 7.94 -7.23 -17.11
CA MET A 151 8.54 -6.25 -18.01
C MET A 151 9.18 -6.95 -19.20
N THR A 152 8.95 -6.42 -20.38
CA THR A 152 9.55 -6.93 -21.63
C THR A 152 10.31 -5.80 -22.31
N ASP A 153 11.59 -5.99 -22.53
CA ASP A 153 12.41 -5.10 -23.32
C ASP A 153 11.98 -5.18 -24.80
N VAL A 154 11.65 -4.03 -25.41
CA VAL A 154 11.08 -3.97 -26.76
C VAL A 154 12.12 -4.31 -27.86
N GLU A 155 13.41 -4.07 -27.58
CA GLU A 155 14.48 -4.30 -28.56
C GLU A 155 14.97 -5.75 -28.53
N THR A 156 15.13 -6.30 -27.33
CA THR A 156 15.70 -7.64 -27.14
C THR A 156 14.64 -8.73 -26.97
N GLU A 157 13.38 -8.34 -26.73
CA GLU A 157 12.25 -9.21 -26.34
C GLU A 157 12.53 -10.01 -25.05
N ALA A 158 13.56 -9.65 -24.31
CA ALA A 158 13.86 -10.25 -23.02
C ALA A 158 12.75 -9.89 -22.02
N THR A 159 12.28 -10.89 -21.29
CA THR A 159 11.20 -10.72 -20.30
C THR A 159 11.70 -11.02 -18.91
N ASN A 160 11.37 -10.16 -17.97
CA ASN A 160 11.62 -10.38 -16.54
C ASN A 160 10.33 -10.17 -15.73
N THR A 161 10.13 -10.98 -14.71
CA THR A 161 8.94 -10.96 -13.86
C THR A 161 9.36 -10.70 -12.42
N SER A 162 8.66 -9.78 -11.74
CA SER A 162 8.88 -9.45 -10.32
C SER A 162 8.50 -10.60 -9.39
N GLY A 163 8.85 -10.48 -8.11
CA GLY A 163 8.17 -11.17 -7.02
C GLY A 163 6.68 -10.79 -6.96
N THR A 164 5.94 -11.39 -6.07
CA THR A 164 4.48 -11.28 -6.00
C THR A 164 4.03 -10.49 -4.77
N PHE A 165 3.31 -9.40 -4.96
CA PHE A 165 2.58 -8.76 -3.86
C PHE A 165 1.42 -9.63 -3.43
N MET A 166 1.28 -9.85 -2.13
CA MET A 166 0.17 -10.59 -1.53
C MET A 166 -0.71 -9.64 -0.72
N ILE A 167 -1.96 -9.50 -1.11
CA ILE A 167 -2.90 -8.56 -0.49
C ILE A 167 -4.08 -9.34 0.06
N ARG A 168 -4.24 -9.29 1.38
CA ARG A 168 -5.35 -9.92 2.10
C ARG A 168 -6.38 -8.89 2.50
N ILE A 169 -7.58 -9.01 1.98
CA ILE A 169 -8.74 -8.20 2.39
C ILE A 169 -9.54 -8.95 3.43
N THR A 170 -9.77 -8.30 4.57
CA THR A 170 -10.48 -8.89 5.70
C THR A 170 -11.99 -8.95 5.46
N GLU A 171 -12.66 -9.87 6.15
CA GLU A 171 -14.12 -9.94 6.19
C GLU A 171 -14.73 -8.68 6.80
N SER A 172 -16.00 -8.43 6.49
CA SER A 172 -16.71 -7.25 6.95
C SER A 172 -17.18 -7.37 8.41
N GLU A 173 -17.30 -6.21 9.07
CA GLU A 173 -17.89 -6.11 10.40
C GLU A 173 -18.70 -4.83 10.48
N LEU A 174 -19.89 -4.89 11.11
CA LEU A 174 -20.71 -3.73 11.42
C LEU A 174 -21.36 -3.89 12.78
N LYS A 175 -21.07 -2.94 13.69
CA LYS A 175 -21.71 -2.85 15.03
C LYS A 175 -22.31 -1.47 15.22
N VAL A 176 -23.56 -1.44 15.61
CA VAL A 176 -24.33 -0.22 15.89
C VAL A 176 -24.46 -0.07 17.41
N PRO A 177 -23.94 1.01 18.03
CA PRO A 177 -24.13 1.29 19.45
C PRO A 177 -25.63 1.57 19.75
N ASN A 178 -26.01 1.45 21.00
CA ASN A 178 -27.38 1.73 21.45
C ASN A 178 -27.54 3.04 22.26
N ALA A 179 -26.43 3.76 22.49
CA ALA A 179 -26.45 5.02 23.23
C ALA A 179 -25.24 5.88 22.93
N PHE A 180 -25.36 7.19 23.09
CA PHE A 180 -24.27 8.16 23.15
C PHE A 180 -24.66 9.38 23.98
N SER A 181 -23.67 10.23 24.34
CA SER A 181 -23.86 11.35 25.26
C SER A 181 -23.24 12.64 24.70
N PRO A 182 -23.95 13.38 23.83
CA PRO A 182 -23.43 14.62 23.24
C PRO A 182 -23.50 15.78 24.25
N ASN A 183 -22.62 15.75 25.27
CA ASN A 183 -22.54 16.73 26.36
C ASN A 183 -21.31 17.62 26.25
N GLY A 184 -20.41 17.35 25.30
CA GLY A 184 -19.20 18.14 25.04
C GLY A 184 -18.01 17.81 25.95
N ASP A 185 -18.03 16.65 26.62
CA ASP A 185 -16.93 16.20 27.49
C ASP A 185 -15.79 15.46 26.72
N GLY A 186 -15.97 15.25 25.43
CA GLY A 186 -15.03 14.55 24.55
C GLY A 186 -15.19 13.02 24.53
N VAL A 187 -16.17 12.48 25.29
CA VAL A 187 -16.42 11.04 25.42
C VAL A 187 -17.81 10.70 24.89
N ASN A 188 -17.91 9.89 23.86
CA ASN A 188 -19.16 9.49 23.22
C ASN A 188 -20.07 10.66 22.79
N ASP A 189 -19.51 11.82 22.48
CA ASP A 189 -20.24 12.99 22.01
C ASP A 189 -20.85 12.80 20.62
N VAL A 190 -20.32 11.82 19.85
CA VAL A 190 -20.81 11.52 18.51
C VAL A 190 -21.18 10.04 18.42
N PHE A 191 -22.38 9.79 17.91
CA PHE A 191 -22.84 8.44 17.60
C PHE A 191 -22.12 7.92 16.37
N ARG A 192 -21.20 6.95 16.53
CA ARG A 192 -20.45 6.31 15.45
C ARG A 192 -20.71 4.82 15.43
N VAL A 193 -20.93 4.27 14.25
CA VAL A 193 -20.92 2.83 14.05
C VAL A 193 -19.48 2.32 14.05
N LYS A 194 -19.25 1.10 14.54
CA LYS A 194 -17.98 0.40 14.34
C LYS A 194 -18.08 -0.43 13.08
N HIS A 195 -17.16 -0.25 12.16
CA HIS A 195 -17.21 -0.90 10.86
C HIS A 195 -15.84 -1.36 10.39
N LYS A 196 -15.84 -2.30 9.47
CA LYS A 196 -14.65 -2.80 8.77
C LYS A 196 -15.08 -3.41 7.44
N SER A 197 -14.28 -3.19 6.39
CA SER A 197 -14.47 -3.80 5.07
C SER A 197 -15.90 -3.66 4.52
N LEU A 198 -16.49 -2.47 4.62
CA LEU A 198 -17.78 -2.16 4.00
C LEU A 198 -17.57 -1.52 2.63
N VAL A 199 -18.30 -1.98 1.63
CA VAL A 199 -18.28 -1.42 0.25
C VAL A 199 -19.51 -0.56 -0.04
N ARG A 200 -20.56 -0.70 0.78
CA ARG A 200 -21.74 0.17 0.76
C ARG A 200 -22.24 0.38 2.17
N PHE A 201 -22.67 1.61 2.47
CA PHE A 201 -23.25 1.96 3.77
C PHE A 201 -24.21 3.14 3.60
N ASN A 202 -25.40 3.02 4.19
CA ASN A 202 -26.34 4.10 4.38
C ASN A 202 -27.01 3.95 5.75
N ALA A 203 -27.05 5.03 6.50
CA ALA A 203 -27.71 5.06 7.80
C ALA A 203 -28.65 6.26 7.91
N TYR A 204 -29.76 6.05 8.59
CA TYR A 204 -30.85 7.00 8.76
C TYR A 204 -31.26 7.05 10.22
N ILE A 205 -31.40 8.24 10.77
CA ILE A 205 -31.91 8.49 12.15
C ILE A 205 -33.30 9.05 12.06
N PHE A 206 -34.21 8.49 12.86
CA PHE A 206 -35.61 8.89 12.94
C PHE A 206 -36.00 9.23 14.39
N ASN A 207 -36.93 10.18 14.53
CA ASN A 207 -37.61 10.40 15.80
C ASN A 207 -38.74 9.38 15.99
N ARG A 208 -39.42 9.42 17.18
CA ARG A 208 -40.55 8.52 17.50
C ARG A 208 -41.77 8.64 16.59
N TRP A 209 -41.87 9.70 15.79
CA TRP A 209 -42.95 9.91 14.82
C TRP A 209 -42.60 9.44 13.42
N GLY A 210 -41.37 8.86 13.25
CA GLY A 210 -40.91 8.37 11.97
C GLY A 210 -40.37 9.47 11.06
N GLN A 211 -40.13 10.67 11.56
CA GLN A 211 -39.50 11.76 10.81
C GLN A 211 -37.99 11.53 10.77
N GLU A 212 -37.39 11.55 9.57
CA GLU A 212 -35.95 11.50 9.36
C GLU A 212 -35.30 12.79 9.90
N LEU A 213 -34.29 12.64 10.73
CA LEU A 213 -33.56 13.74 11.36
C LEU A 213 -32.16 13.89 10.76
N TYR A 214 -31.52 12.76 10.40
CA TYR A 214 -30.15 12.74 9.91
C TYR A 214 -29.91 11.50 9.04
N ARG A 215 -29.01 11.62 8.07
CA ARG A 215 -28.53 10.51 7.26
C ARG A 215 -27.08 10.70 6.87
N TRP A 216 -26.36 9.60 6.74
CA TRP A 216 -24.99 9.62 6.20
C TRP A 216 -24.67 8.32 5.45
N GLY A 217 -23.62 8.36 4.64
CA GLY A 217 -23.20 7.26 3.77
C GLY A 217 -21.75 6.85 4.00
N LEU A 218 -21.23 5.97 3.15
CA LEU A 218 -19.90 5.38 3.26
C LEU A 218 -18.78 6.44 3.28
N GLN A 219 -18.88 7.48 2.44
CA GLN A 219 -17.83 8.51 2.32
C GLN A 219 -17.60 9.32 3.60
N ASN A 220 -18.59 9.37 4.50
CA ASN A 220 -18.52 10.09 5.76
C ASN A 220 -18.95 9.21 6.95
N ILE A 221 -18.68 7.91 6.86
CA ILE A 221 -19.11 6.91 7.84
C ILE A 221 -18.55 7.23 9.25
N ASP A 222 -17.30 7.69 9.32
CA ASP A 222 -16.62 8.04 10.58
C ASP A 222 -17.08 9.38 11.18
N ALA A 223 -17.75 10.23 10.39
CA ALA A 223 -18.31 11.47 10.92
C ALA A 223 -19.40 11.19 11.97
N GLY A 224 -20.25 10.19 11.73
CA GLY A 224 -21.33 9.83 12.64
C GLY A 224 -22.41 10.90 12.77
N TRP A 225 -23.18 10.85 13.87
CA TRP A 225 -24.22 11.82 14.21
C TRP A 225 -23.94 12.46 15.57
N ASP A 226 -23.92 13.78 15.62
CA ASP A 226 -23.65 14.59 16.83
C ASP A 226 -24.84 14.89 17.70
N GLY A 227 -26.01 14.33 17.39
CA GLY A 227 -27.26 14.59 18.14
C GLY A 227 -27.92 15.92 17.76
N THR A 228 -27.60 16.46 16.56
CA THR A 228 -28.29 17.66 16.04
C THR A 228 -29.22 17.31 14.88
N ALA A 229 -30.27 18.13 14.71
CA ALA A 229 -31.11 18.14 13.52
C ALA A 229 -31.42 19.59 13.15
N HIS A 230 -31.24 19.94 11.86
CA HIS A 230 -31.44 21.31 11.37
C HIS A 230 -30.62 22.37 12.14
N GLY A 231 -29.42 22.01 12.59
CA GLY A 231 -28.51 22.91 13.33
C GLY A 231 -28.89 23.15 14.80
N LYS A 232 -29.78 22.34 15.36
CA LYS A 232 -30.18 22.41 16.78
C LYS A 232 -30.05 21.04 17.45
N ASN A 233 -29.64 21.04 18.71
CA ASN A 233 -29.62 19.83 19.52
C ASN A 233 -31.04 19.23 19.62
N VAL A 234 -31.13 17.92 19.37
CA VAL A 234 -32.36 17.19 19.62
C VAL A 234 -32.49 16.89 21.11
N PRO A 235 -33.73 16.77 21.69
CA PRO A 235 -33.95 16.44 23.12
C PRO A 235 -33.32 15.08 23.48
N GLU A 236 -33.06 14.89 24.77
CA GLU A 236 -32.76 13.56 25.34
C GLU A 236 -33.90 12.58 25.08
N GLY A 237 -33.58 11.30 24.96
CA GLY A 237 -34.55 10.25 24.75
C GLY A 237 -34.17 9.24 23.69
N VAL A 238 -35.21 8.50 23.23
CA VAL A 238 -35.05 7.40 22.31
C VAL A 238 -35.28 7.86 20.87
N TYR A 239 -34.35 7.50 20.01
CA TYR A 239 -34.37 7.66 18.56
C TYR A 239 -34.23 6.29 17.89
N PHE A 240 -34.44 6.21 16.60
CA PHE A 240 -34.38 4.98 15.86
C PHE A 240 -33.36 5.10 14.74
N ILE A 241 -32.58 4.06 14.53
CA ILE A 241 -31.65 3.96 13.41
C ILE A 241 -32.04 2.84 12.48
N VAL A 242 -31.93 3.11 11.18
CA VAL A 242 -31.95 2.10 10.12
C VAL A 242 -30.62 2.15 9.41
N VAL A 243 -29.94 1.01 9.33
CA VAL A 243 -28.68 0.87 8.61
C VAL A 243 -28.86 -0.18 7.51
N GLU A 244 -28.45 0.17 6.29
CA GLU A 244 -28.30 -0.73 5.17
C GLU A 244 -26.86 -0.67 4.69
N ALA A 245 -26.16 -1.82 4.72
CA ALA A 245 -24.76 -1.89 4.33
C ALA A 245 -24.47 -3.21 3.63
N GLU A 246 -23.35 -3.23 2.88
CA GLU A 246 -22.84 -4.41 2.23
C GLU A 246 -21.35 -4.51 2.53
N GLY A 247 -20.93 -5.69 2.95
CA GLY A 247 -19.53 -6.04 3.20
C GLY A 247 -18.81 -6.44 1.93
N ALA A 248 -17.49 -6.33 1.95
CA ALA A 248 -16.61 -6.83 0.89
C ALA A 248 -16.69 -8.37 0.71
N ASP A 249 -17.17 -9.06 1.71
CA ASP A 249 -17.46 -10.50 1.72
C ASP A 249 -18.88 -10.85 1.20
N GLY A 250 -19.60 -9.85 0.68
CA GLY A 250 -20.97 -10.01 0.17
C GLY A 250 -22.06 -10.08 1.26
N VAL A 251 -21.68 -9.93 2.54
CA VAL A 251 -22.65 -9.90 3.64
C VAL A 251 -23.51 -8.64 3.58
N ASN A 252 -24.82 -8.83 3.57
CA ASN A 252 -25.77 -7.73 3.58
C ASN A 252 -26.29 -7.47 5.00
N TYR A 253 -26.07 -6.27 5.49
CA TYR A 253 -26.51 -5.79 6.80
C TYR A 253 -27.80 -4.98 6.65
N LYS A 254 -28.85 -5.38 7.38
CA LYS A 254 -30.09 -4.60 7.54
C LYS A 254 -30.40 -4.51 9.01
N ILE A 255 -29.95 -3.43 9.66
CA ILE A 255 -30.07 -3.24 11.10
C ILE A 255 -31.14 -2.17 11.38
N LYS A 256 -32.04 -2.49 12.29
CA LYS A 256 -33.01 -1.53 12.86
C LYS A 256 -32.87 -1.62 14.37
N SER A 257 -32.53 -0.51 14.99
CA SER A 257 -32.30 -0.43 16.43
C SER A 257 -32.77 0.90 17.00
N ASP A 258 -32.88 0.97 18.30
CA ASP A 258 -33.03 2.20 19.06
C ASP A 258 -31.67 2.79 19.47
N ILE A 259 -31.66 4.10 19.65
CA ILE A 259 -30.49 4.85 20.14
C ILE A 259 -30.99 5.74 21.30
N ASN A 260 -30.28 5.69 22.43
CA ASN A 260 -30.56 6.54 23.59
C ASN A 260 -29.58 7.74 23.58
N ILE A 261 -30.11 8.95 23.58
CA ILE A 261 -29.36 10.17 23.85
C ILE A 261 -29.41 10.47 25.34
N LEU A 262 -28.22 10.53 25.95
CA LEU A 262 -27.99 10.87 27.34
C LEU A 262 -27.19 12.18 27.40
N ARG A 263 -27.53 13.12 28.30
CA ARG A 263 -26.78 14.38 28.48
C ARG A 263 -26.56 14.66 29.96
#